data_a61f49817d996a10d8c71b5783ecb50d
#
_entry.id   a61f49817d996a10d8c71b5783ecb50d
#
_cell.length_a   1.000
_cell.length_b   1.000
_cell.length_c   1.000
_cell.angle_alpha   90.00
_cell.angle_beta   90.00
_cell.angle_gamma   90.00
#
_symmetry.space_group_name_H-M   'P 1'
#
loop_
_entity.id
_entity.type
_entity.pdbx_description
1 polymer ?
#
loop_
_entity_poly.entity_id
_entity_poly.type
_entity_poly.pdbx_seq_one_letter_code
_entity_poly.pdbx_strand_id
1 'polypeptide(L)'
;MKQGLQLRLSQQLAMTPQLQQAIRLLQLSTLELQQELQQALDSNPLLEQTDLHDEVDAQQTQDTETLDTADALEQNEMPDELPLDASWDEIYTAGTPSGTRADYQDDELPVYQGETTQSLQDYLMWQVELTPFSDTDRAIATSIVDAVDDTGYLTVTLDDILESIGNDEIELEEVEAVLKRIQRFDPVGVAAKDLRDCLLIQLSQFGKEVPWIDEARLIISEHLDLLANHDFRSLMRVTRLKEEVLKEAVSLIQSLDPRPGQSIQTSEPEYVIPDVLVRKHNDRWVVELNSDSLPRLQINQQYASLCTSARNDSDNQYIRSNLQEARWLIKSLESRNDTLLRVSRCIVEQQQAFFEQGEEYMKPMVLADIAQAVEMHESTISRVTTQKYLHSPRGIFELKYFFSSHVNTEGGGEASSTAIRALVKKLIAAENPAKPLSDSKLTTLLSDQGIMVARRTVAKYRESLSIPPSNQRKQLV
;
A
#
# COMPACT_ATOMS: atom_id res chain seq x y z
N MET A 1 16.49 53.91 45.87
CA MET A 1 15.89 52.88 44.96
C MET A 1 16.82 52.68 43.78
N LYS A 2 17.56 51.57 43.74
CA LYS A 2 18.42 51.19 42.60
C LYS A 2 17.61 50.21 41.74
N GLN A 3 17.17 50.65 40.54
CA GLN A 3 16.62 49.83 39.57
C GLN A 3 17.74 49.02 38.88
N GLY A 4 17.84 47.73 39.16
CA GLY A 4 18.72 46.83 38.46
C GLY A 4 18.10 46.48 37.12
N LEU A 5 18.70 46.93 36.02
CA LEU A 5 18.40 46.45 34.65
C LEU A 5 18.83 44.99 34.57
N GLN A 6 17.87 44.07 34.62
CA GLN A 6 18.09 42.67 34.20
C GLN A 6 18.00 42.62 32.68
N LEU A 7 19.14 42.62 32.01
CA LEU A 7 19.28 42.22 30.62
C LEU A 7 18.95 40.73 30.52
N ARG A 8 17.70 40.39 30.15
CA ARG A 8 17.37 39.05 29.65
C ARG A 8 17.94 38.96 28.24
N LEU A 9 19.12 38.41 28.13
CA LEU A 9 19.65 37.85 26.87
C LEU A 9 18.78 36.64 26.52
N SER A 10 17.72 36.85 25.77
CA SER A 10 17.05 35.77 25.00
C SER A 10 18.02 35.41 23.88
N GLN A 11 18.89 34.46 24.12
CA GLN A 11 19.56 33.73 23.03
C GLN A 11 18.47 33.01 22.26
N GLN A 12 17.94 33.64 21.22
CA GLN A 12 17.27 32.90 20.13
C GLN A 12 18.38 32.04 19.54
N LEU A 13 18.36 30.76 19.86
CA LEU A 13 19.12 29.74 19.17
C LEU A 13 18.66 29.77 17.70
N ALA A 14 19.34 30.59 16.90
CA ALA A 14 19.17 30.55 15.46
C ALA A 14 19.60 29.15 15.02
N MET A 15 18.64 28.31 14.62
CA MET A 15 18.91 26.99 14.09
C MET A 15 19.82 27.14 12.87
N THR A 16 20.98 26.52 12.91
CA THR A 16 21.86 26.47 11.74
C THR A 16 21.17 25.71 10.60
N PRO A 17 21.39 26.09 9.34
CA PRO A 17 20.77 25.41 8.20
C PRO A 17 21.08 23.91 8.17
N GLN A 18 22.27 23.51 8.62
CA GLN A 18 22.66 22.10 8.78
C GLN A 18 21.78 21.34 9.78
N LEU A 19 21.44 21.96 10.92
CA LEU A 19 20.55 21.34 11.89
C LEU A 19 19.12 21.19 11.35
N GLN A 20 18.66 22.17 10.56
CA GLN A 20 17.34 22.09 9.91
C GLN A 20 17.29 20.95 8.89
N GLN A 21 18.34 20.78 8.09
CA GLN A 21 18.45 19.66 7.15
C GLN A 21 18.52 18.31 7.88
N ALA A 22 19.27 18.17 8.96
CA ALA A 22 19.31 16.93 9.75
C ALA A 22 17.93 16.58 10.32
N ILE A 23 17.17 17.57 10.82
CA ILE A 23 15.81 17.37 11.30
C ILE A 23 14.87 16.98 10.16
N ARG A 24 15.03 17.58 8.98
CA ARG A 24 14.25 17.22 7.78
C ARG A 24 14.53 15.79 7.36
N LEU A 25 15.79 15.36 7.31
CA LEU A 25 16.17 13.97 6.98
C LEU A 25 15.55 12.93 7.93
N LEU A 26 15.32 13.26 9.20
CA LEU A 26 14.62 12.36 10.14
C LEU A 26 13.14 12.17 9.80
N GLN A 27 12.50 13.12 9.13
CA GLN A 27 11.07 13.10 8.83
C GLN A 27 10.76 12.39 7.50
N LEU A 28 11.71 12.40 6.55
CA LEU A 28 11.50 11.88 5.20
C LEU A 28 11.13 10.39 5.21
N SER A 29 10.16 10.00 4.39
CA SER A 29 9.87 8.61 4.05
C SER A 29 11.05 7.98 3.29
N THR A 30 11.04 6.66 3.05
CA THR A 30 12.09 5.99 2.25
C THR A 30 12.17 6.54 0.84
N LEU A 31 11.03 6.77 0.19
CA LEU A 31 10.96 7.29 -1.17
C LEU A 31 11.44 8.74 -1.26
N GLU A 32 10.98 9.61 -0.35
CA GLU A 32 11.46 11.00 -0.28
C GLU A 32 12.96 11.08 0.04
N LEU A 33 13.46 10.17 0.89
CA LEU A 33 14.88 10.09 1.19
C LEU A 33 15.70 9.73 -0.06
N GLN A 34 15.25 8.75 -0.85
CA GLN A 34 15.90 8.38 -2.11
C GLN A 34 15.94 9.58 -3.07
N GLN A 35 14.86 10.34 -3.19
CA GLN A 35 14.84 11.55 -4.03
C GLN A 35 15.82 12.63 -3.55
N GLU A 36 15.86 12.90 -2.23
CA GLU A 36 16.80 13.88 -1.66
C GLU A 36 18.27 13.42 -1.83
N LEU A 37 18.52 12.10 -1.72
CA LEU A 37 19.85 11.54 -1.96
C LEU A 37 20.25 11.59 -3.43
N GLN A 38 19.33 11.36 -4.34
CA GLN A 38 19.60 11.52 -5.77
C GLN A 38 19.97 12.96 -6.10
N GLN A 39 19.25 13.94 -5.56
CA GLN A 39 19.60 15.35 -5.71
C GLN A 39 20.99 15.67 -5.12
N ALA A 40 21.34 15.06 -3.98
CA ALA A 40 22.64 15.25 -3.37
C ALA A 40 23.77 14.61 -4.20
N LEU A 41 23.54 13.45 -4.82
CA LEU A 41 24.47 12.79 -5.76
C LEU A 41 24.68 13.64 -7.00
N ASP A 42 23.62 14.19 -7.58
CA ASP A 42 23.68 15.04 -8.76
C ASP A 42 24.42 16.37 -8.50
N SER A 43 24.28 16.92 -7.27
CA SER A 43 24.91 18.19 -6.89
C SER A 43 26.37 18.05 -6.42
N ASN A 44 26.74 16.91 -5.85
CA ASN A 44 28.06 16.68 -5.24
C ASN A 44 28.82 15.55 -5.92
N PRO A 45 29.82 15.85 -6.76
CA PRO A 45 30.57 14.85 -7.52
C PRO A 45 31.48 13.97 -6.66
N LEU A 46 31.60 14.22 -5.37
CA LEU A 46 32.39 13.42 -4.43
C LEU A 46 31.61 12.27 -3.80
N LEU A 47 30.28 12.25 -3.96
CA LEU A 47 29.41 11.19 -3.46
C LEU A 47 29.21 10.12 -4.52
N GLU A 48 29.31 8.87 -4.11
CA GLU A 48 29.02 7.70 -4.94
C GLU A 48 28.07 6.77 -4.17
N GLN A 49 27.18 6.15 -4.90
CA GLN A 49 26.32 5.09 -4.39
C GLN A 49 27.01 3.75 -4.64
N THR A 50 27.15 2.93 -3.62
CA THR A 50 27.69 1.58 -3.73
C THR A 50 26.52 0.61 -3.86
N ASP A 51 26.41 -0.05 -5.01
CA ASP A 51 25.44 -1.12 -5.23
C ASP A 51 25.93 -2.40 -4.56
N LEU A 52 25.00 -3.16 -3.95
CA LEU A 52 25.29 -4.42 -3.24
C LEU A 52 25.89 -5.50 -4.15
N HIS A 53 25.80 -5.36 -5.47
CA HIS A 53 26.37 -6.31 -6.43
C HIS A 53 27.88 -6.23 -6.53
N ASP A 54 28.48 -5.06 -6.32
CA ASP A 54 29.94 -4.89 -6.45
C ASP A 54 30.73 -5.52 -5.28
N GLU A 55 30.13 -5.64 -4.08
CA GLU A 55 30.81 -6.28 -2.93
C GLU A 55 30.85 -7.82 -3.04
N VAL A 56 29.89 -8.45 -3.73
CA VAL A 56 29.88 -9.91 -3.91
C VAL A 56 30.95 -10.33 -4.92
N ASP A 57 31.17 -9.53 -5.97
CA ASP A 57 32.21 -9.78 -6.96
C ASP A 57 33.61 -9.49 -6.39
N ALA A 58 33.75 -8.46 -5.53
CA ALA A 58 35.02 -8.13 -4.91
C ALA A 58 35.46 -9.17 -3.85
N GLN A 59 34.54 -9.85 -3.18
CA GLN A 59 34.84 -10.95 -2.25
C GLN A 59 35.13 -12.27 -2.97
N GLN A 60 34.51 -12.52 -4.13
CA GLN A 60 34.81 -13.71 -4.94
C GLN A 60 36.17 -13.61 -5.65
N THR A 61 36.66 -12.42 -5.95
CA THR A 61 37.97 -12.20 -6.54
C THR A 61 39.09 -12.29 -5.52
N GLN A 62 38.87 -12.11 -4.22
CA GLN A 62 39.91 -12.27 -3.18
C GLN A 62 40.12 -13.73 -2.74
N ASP A 63 39.11 -14.59 -2.86
CA ASP A 63 39.27 -16.03 -2.53
C ASP A 63 39.86 -16.88 -3.67
N THR A 64 40.07 -16.31 -4.86
CA THR A 64 40.65 -17.00 -6.01
C THR A 64 42.14 -16.69 -6.23
N GLU A 65 42.77 -15.81 -5.45
CA GLU A 65 44.18 -15.45 -5.65
C GLU A 65 45.18 -16.26 -4.80
N THR A 66 44.78 -17.33 -4.12
CA THR A 66 45.70 -18.24 -3.41
C THR A 66 45.71 -19.67 -3.96
N LEU A 67 45.56 -19.84 -5.27
CA LEU A 67 45.98 -21.07 -5.92
C LEU A 67 47.41 -20.88 -6.38
N ASP A 68 48.29 -21.60 -5.69
CA ASP A 68 49.75 -21.70 -5.93
C ASP A 68 50.09 -21.72 -7.42
N THR A 69 50.63 -20.62 -7.91
CA THR A 69 51.21 -20.50 -9.26
C THR A 69 52.52 -21.29 -9.40
N ALA A 70 52.96 -21.99 -8.35
CA ALA A 70 54.16 -22.82 -8.39
C ALA A 70 53.95 -24.18 -9.07
N ASP A 71 52.76 -24.78 -8.95
CA ASP A 71 52.46 -26.09 -9.54
C ASP A 71 52.04 -26.04 -11.03
N ALA A 72 51.68 -24.88 -11.55
CA ALA A 72 51.29 -24.72 -12.96
C ALA A 72 52.46 -24.56 -13.93
N LEU A 73 53.69 -24.41 -13.43
CA LEU A 73 54.92 -24.25 -14.26
C LEU A 73 55.68 -25.56 -14.48
N GLU A 74 55.27 -26.66 -13.86
CA GLU A 74 55.97 -27.97 -14.04
C GLU A 74 55.27 -28.96 -15.00
N GLN A 75 54.12 -28.62 -15.59
CA GLN A 75 53.49 -29.43 -16.63
C GLN A 75 53.80 -28.89 -18.02
N ASN A 76 55.00 -29.14 -18.48
CA ASN A 76 55.48 -28.83 -19.82
C ASN A 76 55.32 -30.07 -20.74
N GLU A 77 54.14 -30.60 -20.89
CA GLU A 77 53.77 -31.49 -21.99
C GLU A 77 52.35 -31.15 -22.48
N MET A 78 52.31 -30.44 -23.60
CA MET A 78 51.08 -30.31 -24.38
C MET A 78 50.73 -31.68 -24.97
N PRO A 79 49.52 -32.19 -24.77
CA PRO A 79 49.05 -33.36 -25.51
C PRO A 79 48.88 -33.00 -27.00
N ASP A 80 49.52 -33.80 -27.86
CA ASP A 80 49.57 -33.63 -29.31
C ASP A 80 48.21 -33.87 -30.02
N GLU A 81 47.15 -34.27 -29.31
CA GLU A 81 45.84 -34.52 -29.90
C GLU A 81 44.73 -34.01 -28.97
N LEU A 82 44.15 -32.85 -29.33
CA LEU A 82 42.86 -32.42 -28.83
C LEU A 82 41.78 -33.00 -29.76
N PRO A 83 40.83 -33.82 -29.26
CA PRO A 83 39.72 -34.29 -30.07
C PRO A 83 38.74 -33.13 -30.24
N LEU A 84 38.90 -32.34 -31.26
CA LEU A 84 37.95 -31.39 -31.75
C LEU A 84 37.02 -32.09 -32.75
N ASP A 85 35.84 -32.49 -32.32
CA ASP A 85 34.80 -33.10 -33.13
C ASP A 85 34.07 -32.09 -34.03
N ALA A 86 34.60 -30.88 -34.21
CA ALA A 86 34.04 -29.88 -35.11
C ALA A 86 35.11 -29.41 -36.10
N SER A 87 34.79 -29.48 -37.40
CA SER A 87 35.71 -28.97 -38.43
C SER A 87 35.77 -27.43 -38.36
N TRP A 88 36.97 -26.89 -38.62
CA TRP A 88 37.22 -25.43 -38.60
C TRP A 88 36.27 -24.62 -39.50
N ASP A 89 35.68 -25.24 -40.50
CA ASP A 89 34.70 -24.60 -41.41
C ASP A 89 33.37 -24.32 -40.73
N GLU A 90 32.97 -25.07 -39.69
CA GLU A 90 31.72 -24.82 -38.93
C GLU A 90 31.85 -23.68 -37.92
N ILE A 91 33.07 -23.40 -37.44
CA ILE A 91 33.32 -22.31 -36.49
C ILE A 91 33.38 -20.96 -37.20
N TYR A 92 33.76 -20.91 -38.48
CA TYR A 92 33.84 -19.67 -39.25
C TYR A 92 32.57 -19.34 -40.04
N THR A 93 31.63 -20.27 -40.18
CA THR A 93 30.34 -20.02 -40.87
C THR A 93 29.22 -19.56 -39.96
N ALA A 94 29.41 -19.56 -38.64
CA ALA A 94 28.50 -18.88 -37.73
C ALA A 94 28.76 -17.36 -37.79
N GLY A 95 28.29 -16.76 -38.88
CA GLY A 95 28.06 -15.36 -39.17
C GLY A 95 28.71 -14.31 -38.28
N THR A 96 29.91 -13.85 -38.66
CA THR A 96 30.24 -12.44 -38.49
C THR A 96 29.48 -11.68 -39.56
N PRO A 97 28.51 -10.83 -39.25
CA PRO A 97 27.96 -9.91 -40.24
C PRO A 97 29.04 -8.90 -40.56
N SER A 98 29.68 -9.06 -41.72
CA SER A 98 30.46 -8.04 -42.40
C SER A 98 29.44 -7.01 -42.97
N GLY A 99 28.88 -6.23 -42.10
CA GLY A 99 28.03 -5.07 -42.40
C GLY A 99 28.61 -3.89 -41.68
N THR A 100 28.94 -2.84 -42.41
CA THR A 100 29.15 -1.48 -41.97
C THR A 100 28.36 -1.23 -40.70
N ARG A 101 29.01 -0.74 -39.64
CA ARG A 101 28.35 -0.13 -38.50
C ARG A 101 27.37 0.92 -39.05
N ALA A 102 26.14 0.51 -39.30
CA ALA A 102 25.03 1.42 -39.21
C ALA A 102 25.03 1.89 -37.75
N ASP A 103 25.16 3.16 -37.60
CA ASP A 103 24.93 3.88 -36.38
C ASP A 103 23.45 3.60 -36.02
N TYR A 104 23.19 2.46 -35.35
CA TYR A 104 21.96 2.27 -34.67
C TYR A 104 22.06 3.24 -33.47
N GLN A 105 21.61 4.49 -33.70
CA GLN A 105 20.91 5.15 -32.62
C GLN A 105 20.02 4.06 -32.01
N ASP A 106 20.31 3.73 -30.77
CA ASP A 106 19.39 3.04 -29.89
C ASP A 106 18.11 3.92 -29.82
N ASP A 107 17.31 3.87 -30.88
CA ASP A 107 15.88 3.98 -30.73
C ASP A 107 15.53 2.74 -29.89
N GLU A 108 15.71 2.86 -28.59
CA GLU A 108 14.96 2.09 -27.62
C GLU A 108 13.50 2.28 -28.08
N LEU A 109 13.05 1.38 -28.95
CA LEU A 109 11.62 1.18 -29.10
C LEU A 109 11.14 1.11 -27.66
N PRO A 110 10.33 2.04 -27.19
CA PRO A 110 9.79 1.94 -25.86
C PRO A 110 9.19 0.56 -25.82
N VAL A 111 9.86 -0.38 -25.13
CA VAL A 111 9.23 -1.62 -24.73
C VAL A 111 8.07 -1.12 -23.91
N TYR A 112 6.92 -1.04 -24.55
CA TYR A 112 5.68 -0.67 -23.92
C TYR A 112 5.43 -1.81 -22.90
N GLN A 113 6.05 -1.66 -21.75
CA GLN A 113 5.63 -2.32 -20.53
C GLN A 113 4.35 -1.58 -20.13
N GLY A 114 3.34 -1.70 -20.99
CA GLY A 114 2.02 -1.24 -20.66
C GLY A 114 1.62 -2.01 -19.42
N GLU A 115 1.52 -1.28 -18.32
CA GLU A 115 0.75 -1.74 -17.20
C GLU A 115 -0.58 -2.21 -17.79
N THR A 116 -0.81 -3.51 -17.73
CA THR A 116 -2.04 -4.13 -18.21
C THR A 116 -3.15 -3.95 -17.16
N THR A 117 -3.20 -2.80 -16.51
CA THR A 117 -4.36 -2.39 -15.73
C THR A 117 -5.45 -2.01 -16.73
N GLN A 118 -6.22 -3.00 -17.12
CA GLN A 118 -7.40 -2.77 -17.95
C GLN A 118 -8.39 -1.97 -17.09
N SER A 119 -8.65 -0.73 -17.50
CA SER A 119 -9.74 0.03 -16.91
C SER A 119 -11.08 -0.60 -17.30
N LEU A 120 -12.11 -0.39 -16.47
CA LEU A 120 -13.46 -0.84 -16.83
C LEU A 120 -13.88 -0.28 -18.20
N GLN A 121 -13.53 0.98 -18.47
CA GLN A 121 -13.86 1.66 -19.71
C GLN A 121 -13.17 0.99 -20.92
N ASP A 122 -11.89 0.66 -20.82
CA ASP A 122 -11.15 -0.03 -21.87
C ASP A 122 -11.77 -1.41 -22.18
N TYR A 123 -12.16 -2.12 -21.11
CA TYR A 123 -12.78 -3.42 -21.25
C TYR A 123 -14.16 -3.35 -21.93
N LEU A 124 -14.97 -2.35 -21.57
CA LEU A 124 -16.26 -2.12 -22.21
C LEU A 124 -16.10 -1.65 -23.66
N MET A 125 -15.14 -0.77 -23.96
CA MET A 125 -14.82 -0.33 -25.32
C MET A 125 -14.42 -1.51 -26.20
N TRP A 126 -13.59 -2.41 -25.69
CA TRP A 126 -13.26 -3.65 -26.40
C TRP A 126 -14.49 -4.49 -26.75
N GLN A 127 -15.46 -4.59 -25.84
CA GLN A 127 -16.73 -5.30 -26.10
C GLN A 127 -17.61 -4.56 -27.11
N VAL A 128 -17.61 -3.22 -27.09
CA VAL A 128 -18.31 -2.40 -28.11
C VAL A 128 -17.72 -2.66 -29.50
N GLU A 129 -16.40 -2.76 -29.63
CA GLU A 129 -15.74 -3.04 -30.92
C GLU A 129 -16.06 -4.45 -31.45
N LEU A 130 -16.20 -5.44 -30.55
CA LEU A 130 -16.59 -6.79 -30.93
C LEU A 130 -18.08 -6.94 -31.31
N THR A 131 -18.91 -5.99 -30.86
CA THR A 131 -20.36 -6.05 -31.12
C THR A 131 -20.66 -5.38 -32.46
N PRO A 132 -21.48 -5.98 -33.30
CA PRO A 132 -21.87 -5.37 -34.57
C PRO A 132 -22.86 -4.22 -34.35
N PHE A 133 -22.36 -3.04 -34.09
CA PHE A 133 -23.10 -1.78 -34.03
C PHE A 133 -23.03 -1.04 -35.37
N SER A 134 -24.07 -0.22 -35.68
CA SER A 134 -23.97 0.77 -36.74
C SER A 134 -23.00 1.88 -36.32
N ASP A 135 -22.61 2.77 -37.25
CA ASP A 135 -21.70 3.87 -36.94
C ASP A 135 -22.33 4.85 -35.93
N THR A 136 -23.65 5.06 -36.03
CA THR A 136 -24.42 5.87 -35.08
C THR A 136 -24.51 5.21 -33.71
N ASP A 137 -24.86 3.91 -33.66
CA ASP A 137 -24.92 3.16 -32.39
C ASP A 137 -23.57 3.09 -31.71
N ARG A 138 -22.47 3.00 -32.47
CA ARG A 138 -21.10 2.99 -31.93
C ARG A 138 -20.78 4.35 -31.29
N ALA A 139 -21.15 5.46 -31.90
CA ALA A 139 -20.95 6.78 -31.31
C ALA A 139 -21.74 6.93 -29.99
N ILE A 140 -23.00 6.44 -29.96
CA ILE A 140 -23.83 6.41 -28.75
C ILE A 140 -23.17 5.50 -27.68
N ALA A 141 -22.72 4.29 -28.07
CA ALA A 141 -22.10 3.35 -27.16
C ALA A 141 -20.82 3.92 -26.53
N THR A 142 -19.99 4.60 -27.32
CA THR A 142 -18.77 5.27 -26.81
C THR A 142 -19.11 6.33 -25.78
N SER A 143 -20.11 7.20 -26.08
CA SER A 143 -20.53 8.25 -25.13
C SER A 143 -21.12 7.67 -23.83
N ILE A 144 -21.83 6.52 -23.92
CA ILE A 144 -22.34 5.83 -22.73
C ILE A 144 -21.18 5.24 -21.90
N VAL A 145 -20.19 4.59 -22.55
CA VAL A 145 -19.04 4.01 -21.85
C VAL A 145 -18.21 5.08 -21.16
N ASP A 146 -17.99 6.23 -21.81
CA ASP A 146 -17.27 7.36 -21.21
C ASP A 146 -18.01 7.94 -19.99
N ALA A 147 -19.34 7.83 -19.95
CA ALA A 147 -20.17 8.28 -18.83
C ALA A 147 -20.29 7.26 -17.68
N VAL A 148 -19.69 6.07 -17.81
CA VAL A 148 -19.68 5.04 -16.75
C VAL A 148 -18.54 5.30 -15.77
N ASP A 149 -18.88 5.29 -14.47
CA ASP A 149 -17.92 5.37 -13.36
C ASP A 149 -17.22 4.03 -13.13
N ASP A 150 -16.10 4.07 -12.42
CA ASP A 150 -15.31 2.89 -12.00
C ASP A 150 -16.12 1.84 -11.23
N THR A 151 -17.22 2.24 -10.60
CA THR A 151 -18.16 1.33 -9.92
C THR A 151 -19.12 0.61 -10.86
N GLY A 152 -19.22 1.06 -12.12
CA GLY A 152 -20.10 0.51 -13.15
C GLY A 152 -21.44 1.23 -13.28
N TYR A 153 -21.64 2.39 -12.61
CA TYR A 153 -22.87 3.17 -12.71
C TYR A 153 -22.76 4.31 -13.71
N LEU A 154 -23.90 4.67 -14.30
CA LEU A 154 -24.00 5.83 -15.18
C LEU A 154 -24.02 7.12 -14.35
N THR A 155 -23.07 8.02 -14.61
CA THR A 155 -22.97 9.30 -13.88
C THR A 155 -23.81 10.42 -14.45
N VAL A 156 -24.24 10.30 -15.70
CA VAL A 156 -24.90 11.32 -16.50
C VAL A 156 -26.30 10.85 -16.92
N THR A 157 -27.24 11.75 -17.14
CA THR A 157 -28.58 11.38 -17.62
C THR A 157 -28.57 11.06 -19.12
N LEU A 158 -29.56 10.31 -19.60
CA LEU A 158 -29.66 9.98 -21.03
C LEU A 158 -29.85 11.22 -21.91
N ASP A 159 -30.50 12.25 -21.38
CA ASP A 159 -30.71 13.52 -22.09
C ASP A 159 -29.37 14.26 -22.28
N ASP A 160 -28.51 14.26 -21.24
CA ASP A 160 -27.16 14.85 -21.32
C ASP A 160 -26.26 14.09 -22.30
N ILE A 161 -26.40 12.75 -22.38
CA ILE A 161 -25.68 11.93 -23.37
C ILE A 161 -26.14 12.29 -24.78
N LEU A 162 -27.43 12.43 -25.00
CA LEU A 162 -27.99 12.85 -26.29
C LEU A 162 -27.45 14.22 -26.71
N GLU A 163 -27.43 15.21 -25.78
CA GLU A 163 -26.85 16.52 -26.03
C GLU A 163 -25.33 16.45 -26.35
N SER A 164 -24.59 15.56 -25.70
CA SER A 164 -23.15 15.42 -25.93
C SER A 164 -22.81 14.89 -27.32
N ILE A 165 -23.69 14.05 -27.91
CA ILE A 165 -23.49 13.51 -29.26
C ILE A 165 -23.72 14.59 -30.32
N GLY A 166 -24.61 15.57 -30.04
CA GLY A 166 -24.83 16.75 -30.90
C GLY A 166 -25.40 16.42 -32.27
N ASN A 167 -26.08 15.30 -32.43
CA ASN A 167 -26.68 14.88 -33.69
C ASN A 167 -28.20 14.89 -33.58
N ASP A 168 -28.85 15.84 -34.26
CA ASP A 168 -30.31 16.06 -34.22
C ASP A 168 -31.13 14.88 -34.80
N GLU A 169 -30.47 13.93 -35.46
CA GLU A 169 -31.12 12.77 -36.07
C GLU A 169 -31.32 11.60 -35.09
N ILE A 170 -30.66 11.64 -33.91
CA ILE A 170 -30.70 10.55 -32.93
C ILE A 170 -31.86 10.79 -31.95
N GLU A 171 -32.73 9.79 -31.83
CA GLU A 171 -33.84 9.83 -30.88
C GLU A 171 -33.46 9.20 -29.53
N LEU A 172 -34.09 9.63 -28.46
CA LEU A 172 -33.83 9.11 -27.10
C LEU A 172 -34.12 7.59 -27.01
N GLU A 173 -35.04 7.07 -27.81
CA GLU A 173 -35.37 5.65 -27.92
C GLU A 173 -34.19 4.81 -28.44
N GLU A 174 -33.37 5.36 -29.34
CA GLU A 174 -32.17 4.71 -29.86
C GLU A 174 -31.09 4.64 -28.79
N VAL A 175 -30.87 5.71 -28.02
CA VAL A 175 -29.96 5.73 -26.88
C VAL A 175 -30.36 4.69 -25.85
N GLU A 176 -31.65 4.57 -25.52
CA GLU A 176 -32.14 3.52 -24.62
C GLU A 176 -31.92 2.11 -25.17
N ALA A 177 -32.06 1.89 -26.47
CA ALA A 177 -31.84 0.59 -27.08
C ALA A 177 -30.37 0.16 -26.99
N VAL A 178 -29.46 1.07 -27.28
CA VAL A 178 -28.01 0.85 -27.13
C VAL A 178 -27.64 0.63 -25.68
N LEU A 179 -28.18 1.44 -24.74
CA LEU A 179 -27.96 1.27 -23.31
C LEU A 179 -28.36 -0.12 -22.83
N LYS A 180 -29.55 -0.61 -23.20
CA LYS A 180 -30.04 -1.96 -22.85
C LYS A 180 -29.12 -3.05 -23.39
N ARG A 181 -28.40 -2.80 -24.48
CA ARG A 181 -27.41 -3.73 -25.02
C ARG A 181 -26.12 -3.72 -24.22
N ILE A 182 -25.62 -2.53 -23.85
CA ILE A 182 -24.42 -2.37 -23.01
C ILE A 182 -24.65 -2.96 -21.61
N GLN A 183 -25.83 -2.82 -21.04
CA GLN A 183 -26.19 -3.40 -19.74
C GLN A 183 -26.10 -4.93 -19.67
N ARG A 184 -25.99 -5.60 -20.82
CA ARG A 184 -25.80 -7.06 -20.93
C ARG A 184 -24.36 -7.45 -21.16
N PHE A 185 -23.45 -6.49 -21.26
CA PHE A 185 -22.02 -6.76 -21.37
C PHE A 185 -21.49 -7.37 -20.08
N ASP A 186 -20.28 -7.90 -20.12
CA ASP A 186 -19.56 -8.38 -18.96
C ASP A 186 -18.72 -7.23 -18.37
N PRO A 187 -18.93 -6.88 -17.11
CA PRO A 187 -19.81 -7.46 -16.10
C PRO A 187 -21.26 -6.99 -16.21
N VAL A 188 -22.14 -7.93 -15.97
CA VAL A 188 -23.57 -7.69 -16.09
C VAL A 188 -24.09 -6.62 -15.14
N GLY A 189 -24.94 -5.73 -15.65
CA GLY A 189 -25.49 -4.64 -14.87
C GLY A 189 -24.65 -3.35 -14.88
N VAL A 190 -23.63 -3.32 -15.73
CA VAL A 190 -22.90 -2.08 -16.04
C VAL A 190 -23.81 -1.07 -16.73
N ALA A 191 -23.49 0.22 -16.59
CA ALA A 191 -24.27 1.36 -17.09
C ALA A 191 -25.70 1.41 -16.52
N ALA A 192 -25.93 0.88 -15.33
CA ALA A 192 -27.18 1.04 -14.61
C ALA A 192 -27.30 2.46 -14.04
N LYS A 193 -28.53 2.98 -13.96
CA LYS A 193 -28.80 4.31 -13.38
C LYS A 193 -28.64 4.30 -11.86
N ASP A 194 -29.18 3.26 -11.22
CA ASP A 194 -29.25 3.09 -9.77
C ASP A 194 -28.95 1.64 -9.37
N LEU A 195 -28.68 1.43 -8.08
CA LEU A 195 -28.51 0.10 -7.50
C LEU A 195 -29.69 -0.84 -7.79
N ARG A 196 -30.90 -0.30 -7.74
CA ARG A 196 -32.12 -1.05 -8.03
C ARG A 196 -32.12 -1.58 -9.48
N ASP A 197 -31.79 -0.71 -10.43
CA ASP A 197 -31.70 -1.06 -11.85
C ASP A 197 -30.62 -2.10 -12.12
N CYS A 198 -29.43 -1.91 -11.54
CA CYS A 198 -28.32 -2.88 -11.64
C CYS A 198 -28.73 -4.28 -11.18
N LEU A 199 -29.32 -4.40 -10.01
CA LEU A 199 -29.76 -5.69 -9.46
C LEU A 199 -30.90 -6.31 -10.29
N LEU A 200 -31.83 -5.52 -10.83
CA LEU A 200 -32.90 -6.00 -11.70
C LEU A 200 -32.36 -6.52 -13.04
N ILE A 201 -31.35 -5.87 -13.62
CA ILE A 201 -30.69 -6.30 -14.84
C ILE A 201 -30.00 -7.65 -14.60
N GLN A 202 -29.24 -7.78 -13.52
CA GLN A 202 -28.60 -9.03 -13.15
C GLN A 202 -29.62 -10.15 -12.93
N LEU A 203 -30.71 -9.90 -12.21
CA LEU A 203 -31.79 -10.88 -12.03
C LEU A 203 -32.45 -11.28 -13.35
N SER A 204 -32.51 -10.38 -14.34
CA SER A 204 -33.13 -10.68 -15.64
C SER A 204 -32.34 -11.73 -16.44
N GLN A 205 -31.07 -11.92 -16.12
CA GLN A 205 -30.20 -12.93 -16.78
C GLN A 205 -30.36 -14.34 -16.19
N PHE A 206 -30.83 -14.45 -14.95
CA PHE A 206 -31.14 -15.76 -14.41
C PHE A 206 -32.35 -16.35 -15.13
N GLY A 207 -32.25 -17.62 -15.54
CA GLY A 207 -33.34 -18.33 -16.20
C GLY A 207 -34.53 -18.46 -15.25
N LYS A 208 -35.75 -18.54 -15.84
CA LYS A 208 -36.98 -18.72 -15.06
C LYS A 208 -37.03 -20.02 -14.23
N GLU A 209 -36.04 -20.87 -14.38
CA GLU A 209 -35.88 -22.12 -13.63
C GLU A 209 -35.34 -21.93 -12.21
N VAL A 210 -34.73 -20.75 -11.92
CA VAL A 210 -34.21 -20.47 -10.60
C VAL A 210 -35.39 -20.13 -9.67
N PRO A 211 -35.55 -20.85 -8.54
CA PRO A 211 -36.63 -20.57 -7.60
C PRO A 211 -36.48 -19.17 -7.01
N TRP A 212 -37.60 -18.54 -6.68
CA TRP A 212 -37.69 -17.28 -5.92
C TRP A 212 -37.23 -16.01 -6.67
N ILE A 213 -37.09 -16.05 -8.00
CA ILE A 213 -36.72 -14.87 -8.80
C ILE A 213 -37.79 -13.79 -8.75
N ASP A 214 -39.06 -14.17 -8.84
CA ASP A 214 -40.16 -13.20 -8.84
C ASP A 214 -40.29 -12.50 -7.47
N GLU A 215 -40.08 -13.22 -6.39
CA GLU A 215 -40.05 -12.70 -5.05
C GLU A 215 -38.83 -11.76 -4.83
N ALA A 216 -37.65 -12.15 -5.33
CA ALA A 216 -36.45 -11.31 -5.27
C ALA A 216 -36.65 -10.02 -6.08
N ARG A 217 -37.26 -10.11 -7.27
CA ARG A 217 -37.58 -8.97 -8.10
C ARG A 217 -38.56 -8.02 -7.41
N LEU A 218 -39.59 -8.54 -6.75
CA LEU A 218 -40.54 -7.73 -5.99
C LEU A 218 -39.87 -7.00 -4.82
N ILE A 219 -38.98 -7.66 -4.10
CA ILE A 219 -38.23 -7.07 -3.00
C ILE A 219 -37.35 -5.94 -3.49
N ILE A 220 -36.62 -6.11 -4.59
CA ILE A 220 -35.71 -5.10 -5.14
C ILE A 220 -36.51 -3.92 -5.72
N SER A 221 -37.62 -4.18 -6.43
CA SER A 221 -38.37 -3.11 -7.09
C SER A 221 -39.13 -2.19 -6.09
N GLU A 222 -39.68 -2.73 -5.00
CA GLU A 222 -40.55 -1.99 -4.11
C GLU A 222 -40.01 -1.81 -2.69
N HIS A 223 -39.16 -2.70 -2.21
CA HIS A 223 -38.81 -2.80 -0.79
C HIS A 223 -37.32 -2.85 -0.49
N LEU A 224 -36.49 -2.29 -1.39
CA LEU A 224 -35.03 -2.27 -1.24
C LEU A 224 -34.61 -1.57 0.08
N ASP A 225 -35.31 -0.50 0.46
CA ASP A 225 -35.01 0.25 1.70
C ASP A 225 -35.21 -0.57 2.97
N LEU A 226 -36.27 -1.43 3.01
CA LEU A 226 -36.52 -2.32 4.13
C LEU A 226 -35.45 -3.42 4.23
N LEU A 227 -34.97 -3.89 3.07
CA LEU A 227 -33.86 -4.84 2.99
C LEU A 227 -32.55 -4.22 3.48
N ALA A 228 -32.25 -3.00 3.04
CA ALA A 228 -31.04 -2.25 3.44
C ALA A 228 -31.00 -1.99 4.97
N ASN A 229 -32.16 -1.74 5.59
CA ASN A 229 -32.27 -1.57 7.04
C ASN A 229 -32.34 -2.89 7.83
N HIS A 230 -32.28 -4.05 7.16
CA HIS A 230 -32.44 -5.39 7.76
C HIS A 230 -33.75 -5.56 8.56
N ASP A 231 -34.81 -4.84 8.18
CA ASP A 231 -36.14 -4.97 8.81
C ASP A 231 -36.96 -6.11 8.18
N PHE A 232 -36.50 -7.33 8.40
CA PHE A 232 -37.14 -8.53 7.87
C PHE A 232 -38.57 -8.73 8.35
N ARG A 233 -38.92 -8.21 9.56
CA ARG A 233 -40.27 -8.32 10.09
C ARG A 233 -41.28 -7.49 9.30
N SER A 234 -40.90 -6.26 8.97
CA SER A 234 -41.72 -5.39 8.14
C SER A 234 -41.79 -5.93 6.71
N LEU A 235 -40.67 -6.45 6.20
CA LEU A 235 -40.60 -7.06 4.88
C LEU A 235 -41.54 -8.27 4.76
N MET A 236 -41.54 -9.22 5.71
CA MET A 236 -42.47 -10.35 5.75
C MET A 236 -43.96 -9.90 5.82
N ARG A 237 -44.24 -8.83 6.56
CA ARG A 237 -45.62 -8.29 6.71
C ARG A 237 -46.12 -7.68 5.43
N VAL A 238 -45.27 -6.96 4.71
CA VAL A 238 -45.63 -6.26 3.47
C VAL A 238 -45.70 -7.20 2.29
N THR A 239 -44.69 -8.07 2.13
CA THR A 239 -44.63 -9.02 1.03
C THR A 239 -45.50 -10.26 1.23
N ARG A 240 -45.93 -10.51 2.48
CA ARG A 240 -46.69 -11.71 2.90
C ARG A 240 -45.96 -13.02 2.61
N LEU A 241 -44.65 -13.01 2.47
CA LEU A 241 -43.84 -14.19 2.24
C LEU A 241 -43.56 -14.94 3.55
N LYS A 242 -43.41 -16.26 3.45
CA LYS A 242 -42.95 -17.08 4.57
C LYS A 242 -41.48 -16.82 4.84
N GLU A 243 -41.04 -17.03 6.07
CA GLU A 243 -39.66 -16.80 6.50
C GLU A 243 -38.63 -17.59 5.68
N GLU A 244 -38.94 -18.84 5.33
CA GLU A 244 -38.08 -19.69 4.49
C GLU A 244 -37.91 -19.13 3.08
N VAL A 245 -39.00 -18.71 2.44
CA VAL A 245 -38.99 -18.12 1.09
C VAL A 245 -38.23 -16.81 1.09
N LEU A 246 -38.45 -15.98 2.13
CA LEU A 246 -37.72 -14.71 2.27
C LEU A 246 -36.20 -14.93 2.41
N LYS A 247 -35.81 -15.95 3.19
CA LYS A 247 -34.41 -16.30 3.40
C LYS A 247 -33.74 -16.67 2.07
N GLU A 248 -34.36 -17.53 1.27
CA GLU A 248 -33.85 -17.94 -0.04
C GLU A 248 -33.81 -16.77 -1.03
N ALA A 249 -34.85 -15.94 -1.08
CA ALA A 249 -34.89 -14.74 -1.91
C ALA A 249 -33.79 -13.74 -1.52
N VAL A 250 -33.56 -13.50 -0.23
CA VAL A 250 -32.47 -12.64 0.27
C VAL A 250 -31.10 -13.24 -0.04
N SER A 251 -30.92 -14.56 0.08
CA SER A 251 -29.69 -15.24 -0.30
C SER A 251 -29.38 -15.07 -1.78
N LEU A 252 -30.41 -15.14 -2.64
CA LEU A 252 -30.27 -14.88 -4.07
C LEU A 252 -29.85 -13.42 -4.34
N ILE A 253 -30.46 -12.45 -3.65
CA ILE A 253 -30.09 -11.03 -3.78
C ILE A 253 -28.65 -10.79 -3.30
N GLN A 254 -28.20 -11.46 -2.23
CA GLN A 254 -26.85 -11.34 -1.73
C GLN A 254 -25.79 -11.95 -2.64
N SER A 255 -26.17 -12.86 -3.54
CA SER A 255 -25.28 -13.41 -4.55
C SER A 255 -25.03 -12.48 -5.74
N LEU A 256 -25.79 -11.37 -5.85
CA LEU A 256 -25.65 -10.38 -6.90
C LEU A 256 -24.55 -9.36 -6.55
N ASP A 257 -23.91 -8.80 -7.57
CA ASP A 257 -22.88 -7.80 -7.42
C ASP A 257 -23.46 -6.37 -7.44
N PRO A 258 -23.43 -5.65 -6.30
CA PRO A 258 -23.92 -4.27 -6.26
C PRO A 258 -22.99 -3.28 -6.99
N ARG A 259 -21.75 -3.65 -7.28
CA ARG A 259 -20.73 -2.81 -7.96
C ARG A 259 -19.98 -3.62 -9.00
N PRO A 260 -20.58 -3.84 -10.15
CA PRO A 260 -20.03 -4.74 -11.16
C PRO A 260 -18.66 -4.28 -11.69
N GLY A 261 -18.39 -2.97 -11.74
CA GLY A 261 -17.11 -2.44 -12.20
C GLY A 261 -15.90 -2.83 -11.36
N GLN A 262 -16.09 -3.07 -10.06
CA GLN A 262 -14.98 -3.46 -9.17
C GLN A 262 -14.42 -4.85 -9.45
N SER A 263 -15.15 -5.71 -10.16
CA SER A 263 -14.66 -7.06 -10.52
C SER A 263 -13.52 -7.03 -11.55
N ILE A 264 -13.44 -5.97 -12.37
CA ILE A 264 -12.43 -5.80 -13.43
C ILE A 264 -11.26 -4.95 -12.95
N GLN A 265 -11.53 -3.95 -12.14
CA GLN A 265 -10.46 -3.12 -11.58
C GLN A 265 -9.59 -3.96 -10.62
N THR A 266 -8.51 -4.44 -11.14
CA THR A 266 -7.41 -4.95 -10.31
C THR A 266 -6.65 -3.73 -9.80
N SER A 267 -7.05 -3.17 -8.66
CA SER A 267 -6.22 -2.17 -7.99
C SER A 267 -4.87 -2.82 -7.71
N GLU A 268 -3.81 -2.27 -8.28
CA GLU A 268 -2.46 -2.74 -7.95
C GLU A 268 -2.25 -2.58 -6.45
N PRO A 269 -1.86 -3.66 -5.75
CA PRO A 269 -1.59 -3.55 -4.34
C PRO A 269 -0.38 -2.63 -4.14
N GLU A 270 -0.55 -1.55 -3.42
CA GLU A 270 0.58 -0.70 -3.01
C GLU A 270 1.50 -1.51 -2.08
N TYR A 271 2.70 -1.80 -2.56
CA TYR A 271 3.71 -2.49 -1.77
C TYR A 271 4.45 -1.50 -0.88
N VAL A 272 4.33 -1.69 0.43
CA VAL A 272 5.08 -0.90 1.40
C VAL A 272 6.39 -1.61 1.73
N ILE A 273 7.52 -0.98 1.41
CA ILE A 273 8.84 -1.48 1.79
C ILE A 273 9.09 -1.11 3.25
N PRO A 274 9.32 -2.10 4.15
CA PRO A 274 9.54 -1.83 5.56
C PRO A 274 10.96 -1.26 5.79
N ASP A 275 11.08 -0.31 6.71
CA ASP A 275 12.36 0.28 7.14
C ASP A 275 13.08 -0.64 8.15
N VAL A 276 12.31 -1.38 8.96
CA VAL A 276 12.80 -2.17 10.09
C VAL A 276 12.26 -3.59 10.00
N LEU A 277 13.15 -4.56 10.21
CA LEU A 277 12.81 -5.99 10.28
C LEU A 277 12.88 -6.46 11.73
N VAL A 278 11.84 -7.16 12.17
CA VAL A 278 11.77 -7.76 13.51
C VAL A 278 11.60 -9.26 13.37
N ARG A 279 12.57 -10.00 13.86
CA ARG A 279 12.59 -11.47 13.82
C ARG A 279 12.83 -12.04 15.20
N LYS A 280 12.24 -13.21 15.48
CA LYS A 280 12.51 -13.94 16.73
C LYS A 280 13.68 -14.88 16.49
N HIS A 281 14.78 -14.69 17.24
CA HIS A 281 15.96 -15.55 17.21
C HIS A 281 16.28 -16.01 18.63
N ASN A 282 16.38 -17.34 18.85
CA ASN A 282 16.66 -17.93 20.19
C ASN A 282 15.80 -17.33 21.31
N ASP A 283 14.48 -17.26 21.10
CA ASP A 283 13.49 -16.68 22.03
C ASP A 283 13.68 -15.18 22.37
N ARG A 284 14.54 -14.49 21.65
CA ARG A 284 14.71 -13.04 21.75
C ARG A 284 14.25 -12.36 20.46
N TRP A 285 13.63 -11.21 20.60
CA TRP A 285 13.28 -10.36 19.48
C TRP A 285 14.51 -9.58 19.02
N VAL A 286 14.93 -9.78 17.79
CA VAL A 286 16.03 -9.06 17.15
C VAL A 286 15.44 -8.03 16.19
N VAL A 287 15.95 -6.82 16.27
CA VAL A 287 15.54 -5.68 15.45
C VAL A 287 16.70 -5.28 14.57
N GLU A 288 16.49 -5.31 13.27
CA GLU A 288 17.48 -5.00 12.24
C GLU A 288 16.91 -3.94 11.29
N LEU A 289 17.77 -3.11 10.73
CA LEU A 289 17.36 -2.21 9.65
C LEU A 289 17.33 -2.98 8.34
N ASN A 290 16.38 -2.63 7.48
CA ASN A 290 16.33 -3.21 6.16
C ASN A 290 17.42 -2.62 5.27
N SER A 291 18.39 -3.48 4.87
CA SER A 291 19.49 -3.07 3.99
C SER A 291 19.03 -2.58 2.63
N ASP A 292 17.92 -3.13 2.11
CA ASP A 292 17.41 -2.83 0.77
C ASP A 292 16.74 -1.46 0.69
N SER A 293 16.27 -0.93 1.83
CA SER A 293 15.67 0.40 1.91
C SER A 293 16.70 1.51 2.14
N LEU A 294 17.96 1.16 2.45
CA LEU A 294 19.00 2.11 2.85
C LEU A 294 20.06 2.23 1.75
N PRO A 295 20.12 3.36 1.04
CA PRO A 295 21.20 3.60 0.08
C PRO A 295 22.53 3.74 0.82
N ARG A 296 23.56 3.04 0.36
CA ARG A 296 24.92 3.15 0.88
C ARG A 296 25.66 4.22 0.09
N LEU A 297 26.07 5.27 0.78
CA LEU A 297 26.85 6.35 0.20
C LEU A 297 28.31 6.21 0.62
N GLN A 298 29.21 6.39 -0.34
CA GLN A 298 30.65 6.45 -0.12
C GLN A 298 31.23 7.74 -0.72
N ILE A 299 32.36 8.14 -0.19
CA ILE A 299 33.12 9.26 -0.74
C ILE A 299 34.19 8.69 -1.66
N ASN A 300 34.18 9.14 -2.93
CA ASN A 300 35.20 8.77 -3.87
C ASN A 300 36.59 9.28 -3.40
N GLN A 301 37.45 8.32 -3.03
CA GLN A 301 38.78 8.62 -2.52
C GLN A 301 39.70 9.20 -3.58
N GLN A 302 39.50 8.86 -4.85
CA GLN A 302 40.31 9.37 -5.96
C GLN A 302 40.12 10.88 -6.10
N TYR A 303 38.86 11.35 -6.14
CA TYR A 303 38.54 12.77 -6.21
C TYR A 303 38.93 13.50 -4.92
N ALA A 304 38.79 12.86 -3.75
CA ALA A 304 39.23 13.45 -2.49
C ALA A 304 40.76 13.67 -2.44
N SER A 305 41.56 12.81 -3.08
CA SER A 305 43.02 12.95 -3.16
C SER A 305 43.44 14.12 -4.06
N LEU A 306 42.63 14.53 -5.05
CA LEU A 306 42.89 15.70 -5.91
C LEU A 306 42.90 17.02 -5.11
N CYS A 307 42.27 17.05 -3.93
CA CYS A 307 42.36 18.20 -3.02
C CYS A 307 43.80 18.59 -2.64
N THR A 308 44.70 17.62 -2.58
CA THR A 308 46.11 17.86 -2.21
C THR A 308 46.97 18.31 -3.37
N SER A 309 46.55 18.09 -4.62
CA SER A 309 47.31 18.37 -5.83
C SER A 309 46.79 19.56 -6.67
N ALA A 310 45.64 20.13 -6.32
CA ALA A 310 45.04 21.24 -7.04
C ALA A 310 45.86 22.54 -6.84
N ARG A 311 46.21 23.21 -7.98
CA ARG A 311 47.04 24.42 -8.00
C ARG A 311 46.27 25.72 -7.74
N ASN A 312 44.92 25.70 -7.84
CA ASN A 312 44.09 26.88 -7.69
C ASN A 312 43.40 26.90 -6.33
N ASP A 313 43.49 28.01 -5.62
CA ASP A 313 42.84 28.15 -4.29
C ASP A 313 41.31 28.06 -4.34
N SER A 314 40.68 28.54 -5.43
CA SER A 314 39.23 28.46 -5.65
C SER A 314 38.76 26.99 -5.77
N ASP A 315 39.48 26.18 -6.54
CA ASP A 315 39.15 24.79 -6.77
C ASP A 315 39.32 23.96 -5.49
N ASN A 316 40.41 24.26 -4.74
CA ASN A 316 40.64 23.66 -3.44
C ASN A 316 39.52 23.99 -2.44
N GLN A 317 39.03 25.23 -2.45
CA GLN A 317 37.94 25.63 -1.57
C GLN A 317 36.62 24.95 -1.95
N TYR A 318 36.34 24.84 -3.23
CA TYR A 318 35.14 24.12 -3.76
C TYR A 318 35.16 22.63 -3.36
N ILE A 319 36.26 21.93 -3.62
CA ILE A 319 36.38 20.51 -3.27
C ILE A 319 36.29 20.28 -1.76
N ARG A 320 36.92 21.17 -0.96
CA ARG A 320 36.83 21.08 0.52
C ARG A 320 35.41 21.29 1.04
N SER A 321 34.63 22.23 0.47
CA SER A 321 33.26 22.45 0.87
C SER A 321 32.36 21.25 0.54
N ASN A 322 32.50 20.72 -0.69
CA ASN A 322 31.75 19.52 -1.10
C ASN A 322 32.12 18.27 -0.28
N LEU A 323 33.42 18.13 0.06
CA LEU A 323 33.86 17.01 0.91
C LEU A 323 33.31 17.14 2.35
N GLN A 324 33.24 18.36 2.87
CA GLN A 324 32.64 18.61 4.18
C GLN A 324 31.13 18.34 4.17
N GLU A 325 30.45 18.73 3.10
CA GLU A 325 29.01 18.47 2.91
C GLU A 325 28.73 16.98 2.76
N ALA A 326 29.50 16.25 1.93
CA ALA A 326 29.41 14.80 1.78
C ALA A 326 29.59 14.06 3.11
N ARG A 327 30.63 14.40 3.88
CA ARG A 327 30.84 13.80 5.20
C ARG A 327 29.73 14.09 6.18
N TRP A 328 29.20 15.30 6.14
CA TRP A 328 28.09 15.72 7.00
C TRP A 328 26.82 14.92 6.64
N LEU A 329 26.52 14.75 5.33
CA LEU A 329 25.36 14.01 4.86
C LEU A 329 25.44 12.55 5.30
N ILE A 330 26.55 11.86 5.07
CA ILE A 330 26.77 10.46 5.48
C ILE A 330 26.58 10.32 7.00
N LYS A 331 27.21 11.21 7.79
CA LYS A 331 27.06 11.17 9.25
C LYS A 331 25.63 11.44 9.71
N SER A 332 24.88 12.28 8.99
CA SER A 332 23.47 12.56 9.29
C SER A 332 22.58 11.35 9.00
N LEU A 333 22.86 10.60 7.93
CA LEU A 333 22.18 9.35 7.61
C LEU A 333 22.49 8.25 8.64
N GLU A 334 23.74 8.10 9.03
CA GLU A 334 24.13 7.15 10.10
C GLU A 334 23.40 7.48 11.40
N SER A 335 23.40 8.74 11.82
CA SER A 335 22.68 9.19 13.03
C SER A 335 21.18 8.96 12.94
N ARG A 336 20.57 9.15 11.75
CA ARG A 336 19.15 8.81 11.50
C ARG A 336 18.89 7.33 11.70
N ASN A 337 19.72 6.48 11.09
CA ASN A 337 19.59 5.04 11.14
C ASN A 337 19.77 4.50 12.58
N ASP A 338 20.77 5.00 13.30
CA ASP A 338 21.00 4.68 14.71
C ASP A 338 19.78 5.09 15.58
N THR A 339 19.23 6.26 15.34
CA THR A 339 18.07 6.75 16.07
C THR A 339 16.85 5.86 15.81
N LEU A 340 16.60 5.52 14.53
CA LEU A 340 15.51 4.63 14.14
C LEU A 340 15.65 3.26 14.78
N LEU A 341 16.85 2.68 14.78
CA LEU A 341 17.13 1.38 15.39
C LEU A 341 16.91 1.39 16.91
N ARG A 342 17.39 2.43 17.62
CA ARG A 342 17.20 2.56 19.06
C ARG A 342 15.74 2.68 19.44
N VAL A 343 14.98 3.54 18.71
CA VAL A 343 13.55 3.73 18.94
C VAL A 343 12.79 2.45 18.67
N SER A 344 13.05 1.79 17.53
CA SER A 344 12.38 0.53 17.16
C SER A 344 12.67 -0.60 18.15
N ARG A 345 13.92 -0.71 18.63
CA ARG A 345 14.30 -1.69 19.66
C ARG A 345 13.55 -1.46 20.96
N CYS A 346 13.46 -0.22 21.41
CA CYS A 346 12.74 0.14 22.64
C CYS A 346 11.23 -0.18 22.49
N ILE A 347 10.62 0.11 21.33
CA ILE A 347 9.22 -0.24 21.04
C ILE A 347 9.01 -1.76 21.11
N VAL A 348 9.87 -2.54 20.47
CA VAL A 348 9.77 -4.01 20.43
C VAL A 348 9.95 -4.61 21.84
N GLU A 349 10.89 -4.10 22.63
CA GLU A 349 11.11 -4.53 24.01
C GLU A 349 9.89 -4.29 24.91
N GLN A 350 9.21 -3.16 24.74
CA GLN A 350 7.99 -2.87 25.51
C GLN A 350 6.76 -3.64 25.02
N GLN A 351 6.69 -3.93 23.71
CA GLN A 351 5.54 -4.58 23.07
C GLN A 351 5.73 -6.10 22.82
N GLN A 352 6.59 -6.79 23.57
CA GLN A 352 6.84 -8.23 23.41
C GLN A 352 5.54 -9.05 23.42
N ALA A 353 4.61 -8.72 24.33
CA ALA A 353 3.32 -9.40 24.44
C ALA A 353 2.48 -9.27 23.15
N PHE A 354 2.54 -8.13 22.47
CA PHE A 354 1.89 -7.93 21.17
C PHE A 354 2.48 -8.86 20.10
N PHE A 355 3.79 -8.95 20.01
CA PHE A 355 4.43 -9.81 19.01
C PHE A 355 4.20 -11.31 19.26
N GLU A 356 4.04 -11.73 20.52
CA GLU A 356 3.79 -13.12 20.86
C GLU A 356 2.33 -13.52 20.77
N GLN A 357 1.43 -12.72 21.34
CA GLN A 357 0.03 -13.09 21.56
C GLN A 357 -0.95 -12.35 20.64
N GLY A 358 -0.57 -11.18 20.12
CA GLY A 358 -1.35 -10.41 19.16
C GLY A 358 -1.85 -9.08 19.68
N GLU A 359 -2.72 -8.44 18.87
CA GLU A 359 -3.24 -7.09 19.11
C GLU A 359 -3.98 -6.94 20.44
N GLU A 360 -4.58 -8.03 20.94
CA GLU A 360 -5.32 -8.07 22.21
C GLU A 360 -4.43 -7.77 23.43
N TYR A 361 -3.12 -8.07 23.32
CA TYR A 361 -2.12 -7.93 24.39
C TYR A 361 -1.22 -6.71 24.21
N MET A 362 -1.62 -5.78 23.35
CA MET A 362 -0.88 -4.54 23.14
C MET A 362 -0.89 -3.68 24.39
N LYS A 363 0.29 -3.37 24.91
CA LYS A 363 0.44 -2.46 26.05
C LYS A 363 0.24 -1.01 25.60
N PRO A 364 -0.43 -0.17 26.40
CA PRO A 364 -0.48 1.25 26.13
C PRO A 364 0.91 1.86 26.24
N MET A 365 1.26 2.76 25.34
CA MET A 365 2.56 3.40 25.28
C MET A 365 2.41 4.82 24.75
N VAL A 366 3.01 5.78 25.41
CA VAL A 366 3.03 7.17 24.98
C VAL A 366 4.42 7.56 24.46
N LEU A 367 4.46 8.60 23.60
CA LEU A 367 5.74 9.10 23.04
C LEU A 367 6.74 9.50 24.13
N ALA A 368 6.25 10.03 25.25
CA ALA A 368 7.07 10.44 26.38
C ALA A 368 7.84 9.27 27.03
N ASP A 369 7.24 8.06 27.10
CA ASP A 369 7.88 6.89 27.70
C ASP A 369 9.11 6.47 26.89
N ILE A 370 8.97 6.42 25.56
CA ILE A 370 10.08 6.11 24.67
C ILE A 370 11.12 7.24 24.67
N ALA A 371 10.67 8.51 24.69
CA ALA A 371 11.55 9.65 24.74
C ALA A 371 12.46 9.60 25.98
N GLN A 372 11.91 9.24 27.14
CA GLN A 372 12.67 9.06 28.37
C GLN A 372 13.61 7.85 28.30
N ALA A 373 13.17 6.72 27.76
CA ALA A 373 13.98 5.52 27.65
C ALA A 373 15.18 5.66 26.70
N VAL A 374 15.01 6.43 25.61
CA VAL A 374 16.04 6.65 24.59
C VAL A 374 16.85 7.93 24.84
N GLU A 375 16.51 8.70 25.89
CA GLU A 375 17.12 10.00 26.24
C GLU A 375 17.03 11.05 25.11
N MET A 376 15.89 11.11 24.45
CA MET A 376 15.61 12.04 23.34
C MET A 376 14.36 12.87 23.60
N HIS A 377 14.20 13.97 22.86
CA HIS A 377 13.00 14.78 22.95
C HIS A 377 11.81 14.09 22.26
N GLU A 378 10.60 14.22 22.83
CA GLU A 378 9.36 13.64 22.31
C GLU A 378 9.09 14.00 20.83
N SER A 379 9.39 15.24 20.43
CA SER A 379 9.26 15.68 19.05
C SER A 379 10.17 14.91 18.07
N THR A 380 11.33 14.43 18.52
CA THR A 380 12.24 13.62 17.70
C THR A 380 11.64 12.23 17.50
N ILE A 381 11.11 11.62 18.57
CA ILE A 381 10.44 10.32 18.50
C ILE A 381 9.24 10.38 17.55
N SER A 382 8.40 11.41 17.69
CA SER A 382 7.24 11.61 16.80
C SER A 382 7.65 11.70 15.33
N ARG A 383 8.74 12.38 14.99
CA ARG A 383 9.27 12.51 13.62
C ARG A 383 9.83 11.21 13.09
N VAL A 384 10.56 10.45 13.92
CA VAL A 384 11.18 9.19 13.54
C VAL A 384 10.13 8.08 13.33
N THR A 385 8.99 8.14 14.02
CA THR A 385 7.95 7.10 13.97
C THR A 385 6.87 7.32 12.92
N THR A 386 6.79 8.52 12.33
CA THR A 386 5.82 8.84 11.27
C THR A 386 6.30 8.31 9.92
N GLN A 387 5.41 7.64 9.17
CA GLN A 387 5.69 7.04 7.86
C GLN A 387 6.90 6.08 7.85
N LYS A 388 7.12 5.38 8.95
CA LYS A 388 8.13 4.35 9.08
C LYS A 388 7.47 3.02 9.41
N TYR A 389 7.80 1.99 8.66
CA TYR A 389 7.18 0.70 8.73
C TYR A 389 8.11 -0.35 9.32
N LEU A 390 7.52 -1.20 10.15
CA LEU A 390 8.17 -2.32 10.79
C LEU A 390 7.54 -3.61 10.28
N HIS A 391 8.35 -4.51 9.75
CA HIS A 391 7.92 -5.85 9.36
C HIS A 391 8.15 -6.84 10.50
N SER A 392 7.10 -7.52 10.89
CA SER A 392 7.11 -8.57 11.91
C SER A 392 6.48 -9.86 11.35
N PRO A 393 6.65 -11.02 12.02
CA PRO A 393 5.96 -12.26 11.63
C PRO A 393 4.42 -12.16 11.62
N ARG A 394 3.84 -11.12 12.24
CA ARG A 394 2.39 -10.84 12.26
C ARG A 394 1.92 -9.93 11.14
N GLY A 395 2.84 -9.28 10.44
CA GLY A 395 2.55 -8.33 9.37
C GLY A 395 3.39 -7.06 9.44
N ILE A 396 3.06 -6.14 8.56
CA ILE A 396 3.71 -4.82 8.47
C ILE A 396 2.88 -3.82 9.26
N PHE A 397 3.54 -3.07 10.15
CA PHE A 397 2.91 -2.05 10.99
C PHE A 397 3.70 -0.74 10.90
N GLU A 398 3.01 0.38 10.87
CA GLU A 398 3.65 1.68 11.07
C GLU A 398 4.13 1.79 12.53
N LEU A 399 5.33 2.35 12.77
CA LEU A 399 5.84 2.54 14.14
C LEU A 399 4.89 3.38 15.01
N LYS A 400 4.18 4.32 14.39
CA LYS A 400 3.17 5.15 15.06
C LYS A 400 1.98 4.34 15.60
N TYR A 401 1.67 3.18 15.02
CA TYR A 401 0.58 2.30 15.45
C TYR A 401 0.70 1.84 16.90
N PHE A 402 1.94 1.69 17.41
CA PHE A 402 2.20 1.25 18.78
C PHE A 402 1.92 2.32 19.83
N PHE A 403 1.80 3.58 19.42
CA PHE A 403 1.46 4.67 20.34
C PHE A 403 -0.05 4.82 20.43
N SER A 404 -0.60 4.34 21.50
CA SER A 404 -2.04 4.33 21.75
C SER A 404 -2.38 4.96 23.11
N SER A 405 -3.53 5.64 23.15
CA SER A 405 -4.05 6.15 24.42
C SER A 405 -4.39 5.00 25.37
N HIS A 406 -4.13 5.21 26.65
CA HIS A 406 -4.48 4.27 27.71
C HIS A 406 -5.92 4.47 28.20
N VAL A 407 -6.54 3.36 28.62
CA VAL A 407 -7.85 3.28 29.26
C VAL A 407 -7.65 2.53 30.56
N ASN A 408 -8.18 3.09 31.65
CA ASN A 408 -8.03 2.50 32.98
C ASN A 408 -8.78 1.17 33.09
N THR A 409 -8.16 0.20 33.79
CA THR A 409 -8.77 -1.09 34.13
C THR A 409 -9.11 -1.16 35.64
N GLU A 410 -10.06 -1.99 36.02
CA GLU A 410 -10.48 -2.18 37.46
C GLU A 410 -9.32 -2.61 38.38
N GLY A 411 -8.34 -3.33 37.86
CA GLY A 411 -7.20 -3.84 38.61
C GLY A 411 -6.04 -2.84 38.73
N GLY A 412 -6.22 -1.56 38.37
CA GLY A 412 -5.17 -0.54 38.41
C GLY A 412 -4.16 -0.67 37.25
N GLY A 413 -4.42 -1.53 36.26
CA GLY A 413 -3.68 -1.63 35.01
C GLY A 413 -4.21 -0.67 33.95
N GLU A 414 -3.46 -0.54 32.87
CA GLU A 414 -3.83 0.26 31.71
C GLU A 414 -4.00 -0.64 30.49
N ALA A 415 -5.09 -0.49 29.77
CA ALA A 415 -5.33 -1.18 28.51
C ALA A 415 -5.19 -0.23 27.33
N SER A 416 -4.57 -0.70 26.24
CA SER A 416 -4.45 0.05 25.00
C SER A 416 -5.81 0.17 24.31
N SER A 417 -6.11 1.34 23.74
CA SER A 417 -7.31 1.53 22.90
C SER A 417 -7.35 0.58 21.70
N THR A 418 -6.19 0.18 21.18
CA THR A 418 -6.04 -0.79 20.08
C THR A 418 -6.39 -2.20 20.57
N ALA A 419 -5.92 -2.61 21.77
CA ALA A 419 -6.26 -3.88 22.34
C ALA A 419 -7.78 -4.01 22.58
N ILE A 420 -8.43 -2.95 23.06
CA ILE A 420 -9.88 -2.94 23.25
C ILE A 420 -10.61 -3.09 21.92
N ARG A 421 -10.14 -2.41 20.84
CA ARG A 421 -10.73 -2.57 19.50
C ARG A 421 -10.58 -4.01 19.00
N ALA A 422 -9.41 -4.63 19.18
CA ALA A 422 -9.18 -6.03 18.82
C ALA A 422 -10.11 -7.00 19.60
N LEU A 423 -10.29 -6.78 20.90
CA LEU A 423 -11.22 -7.56 21.73
C LEU A 423 -12.68 -7.39 21.27
N VAL A 424 -13.11 -6.15 20.98
CA VAL A 424 -14.45 -5.88 20.44
C VAL A 424 -14.65 -6.60 19.11
N LYS A 425 -13.67 -6.54 18.19
CA LYS A 425 -13.72 -7.26 16.92
C LYS A 425 -13.84 -8.78 17.11
N LYS A 426 -13.08 -9.35 18.05
CA LYS A 426 -13.12 -10.78 18.38
C LYS A 426 -14.46 -11.19 18.97
N LEU A 427 -15.00 -10.42 19.92
CA LEU A 427 -16.30 -10.70 20.54
C LEU A 427 -17.44 -10.65 19.51
N ILE A 428 -17.36 -9.72 18.56
CA ILE A 428 -18.35 -9.61 17.47
C ILE A 428 -18.18 -10.76 16.47
N ALA A 429 -16.96 -11.16 16.14
CA ALA A 429 -16.71 -12.30 15.25
C ALA A 429 -17.20 -13.64 15.84
N ALA A 430 -17.21 -13.77 17.17
CA ALA A 430 -17.71 -14.94 17.89
C ALA A 430 -19.21 -14.87 18.22
N GLU A 431 -19.93 -13.81 17.80
CA GLU A 431 -21.35 -13.65 18.14
C GLU A 431 -22.26 -14.58 17.32
N ASN A 432 -23.46 -14.84 17.85
CA ASN A 432 -24.49 -15.58 17.12
C ASN A 432 -25.19 -14.63 16.11
N PRO A 433 -25.17 -14.91 14.79
CA PRO A 433 -25.78 -14.08 13.76
C PRO A 433 -27.30 -13.84 13.97
N ALA A 434 -28.02 -14.81 14.56
CA ALA A 434 -29.44 -14.66 14.86
C ALA A 434 -29.75 -13.68 16.02
N LYS A 435 -28.80 -13.55 16.99
CA LYS A 435 -28.93 -12.68 18.16
C LYS A 435 -27.64 -11.92 18.43
N PRO A 436 -27.32 -10.91 17.60
CA PRO A 436 -26.07 -10.18 17.75
C PRO A 436 -25.99 -9.43 19.08
N LEU A 437 -24.77 -9.26 19.58
CA LEU A 437 -24.48 -8.63 20.87
C LEU A 437 -24.78 -7.12 20.78
N SER A 438 -25.52 -6.59 21.72
CA SER A 438 -25.71 -5.13 21.85
C SER A 438 -24.46 -4.49 22.47
N ASP A 439 -24.27 -3.18 22.22
CA ASP A 439 -23.14 -2.43 22.80
C ASP A 439 -23.12 -2.50 24.33
N SER A 440 -24.29 -2.64 24.98
CA SER A 440 -24.40 -2.85 26.45
C SER A 440 -23.90 -4.22 26.89
N LYS A 441 -24.17 -5.27 26.09
CA LYS A 441 -23.66 -6.62 26.39
C LYS A 441 -22.16 -6.70 26.14
N LEU A 442 -21.66 -6.03 25.10
CA LEU A 442 -20.21 -5.92 24.86
C LEU A 442 -19.50 -5.22 26.02
N THR A 443 -20.12 -4.16 26.58
CA THR A 443 -19.59 -3.48 27.79
C THR A 443 -19.52 -4.41 28.99
N THR A 444 -20.55 -5.23 29.26
CA THR A 444 -20.51 -6.19 30.34
C THR A 444 -19.46 -7.27 30.15
N LEU A 445 -19.33 -7.83 28.94
CA LEU A 445 -18.30 -8.83 28.64
C LEU A 445 -16.86 -8.26 28.77
N LEU A 446 -16.64 -7.01 28.40
CA LEU A 446 -15.36 -6.33 28.60
C LEU A 446 -15.10 -6.07 30.09
N SER A 447 -16.14 -5.71 30.86
CA SER A 447 -16.04 -5.55 32.33
C SER A 447 -15.70 -6.87 33.01
N ASP A 448 -16.28 -7.99 32.57
CA ASP A 448 -15.94 -9.34 33.08
C ASP A 448 -14.46 -9.70 32.79
N GLN A 449 -13.87 -9.13 31.76
CA GLN A 449 -12.43 -9.23 31.43
C GLN A 449 -11.57 -8.19 32.18
N GLY A 450 -12.17 -7.40 33.08
CA GLY A 450 -11.49 -6.39 33.89
C GLY A 450 -11.29 -5.02 33.19
N ILE A 451 -11.89 -4.80 32.03
CA ILE A 451 -11.71 -3.55 31.23
C ILE A 451 -12.96 -2.68 31.40
N MET A 452 -12.83 -1.56 32.10
CA MET A 452 -13.91 -0.61 32.34
C MET A 452 -14.06 0.38 31.19
N VAL A 453 -15.01 0.16 30.30
CA VAL A 453 -15.26 1.03 29.15
C VAL A 453 -16.73 1.47 29.14
N ALA A 454 -16.99 2.75 28.92
CA ALA A 454 -18.35 3.25 28.78
C ALA A 454 -19.00 2.75 27.47
N ARG A 455 -20.31 2.48 27.48
CA ARG A 455 -21.07 2.05 26.31
C ARG A 455 -20.85 2.96 25.07
N ARG A 456 -20.76 4.28 25.28
CA ARG A 456 -20.51 5.23 24.19
C ARG A 456 -19.13 5.04 23.55
N THR A 457 -18.12 4.68 24.34
CA THR A 457 -16.77 4.41 23.86
C THR A 457 -16.72 3.09 23.08
N VAL A 458 -17.44 2.06 23.53
CA VAL A 458 -17.58 0.78 22.80
C VAL A 458 -18.26 1.03 21.45
N ALA A 459 -19.32 1.84 21.39
CA ALA A 459 -19.99 2.20 20.15
C ALA A 459 -19.01 2.94 19.19
N LYS A 460 -18.23 3.92 19.71
CA LYS A 460 -17.21 4.63 18.93
C LYS A 460 -16.11 3.68 18.39
N TYR A 461 -15.67 2.71 19.19
CA TYR A 461 -14.69 1.72 18.73
C TYR A 461 -15.27 0.79 17.66
N ARG A 462 -16.52 0.35 17.81
CA ARG A 462 -17.23 -0.44 16.81
C ARG A 462 -17.37 0.32 15.49
N GLU A 463 -17.76 1.60 15.56
CA GLU A 463 -17.88 2.48 14.39
C GLU A 463 -16.52 2.71 13.70
N SER A 464 -15.44 2.89 14.47
CA SER A 464 -14.09 3.01 13.90
C SER A 464 -13.59 1.74 13.20
N LEU A 465 -14.19 0.58 13.49
CA LEU A 465 -13.96 -0.69 12.79
C LEU A 465 -14.92 -0.92 11.62
N SER A 466 -15.75 0.09 11.28
CA SER A 466 -16.79 0.00 10.24
C SER A 466 -17.80 -1.15 10.48
N ILE A 467 -18.02 -1.52 11.74
CA ILE A 467 -18.97 -2.57 12.11
C ILE A 467 -20.33 -1.94 12.43
N PRO A 468 -21.42 -2.36 11.74
CA PRO A 468 -22.75 -1.81 11.95
C PRO A 468 -23.34 -2.15 13.33
N PRO A 469 -24.36 -1.44 13.82
CA PRO A 469 -25.02 -1.70 15.09
C PRO A 469 -25.71 -3.08 15.09
N SER A 470 -26.02 -3.62 16.29
CA SER A 470 -26.59 -4.97 16.45
C SER A 470 -27.87 -5.20 15.63
N ASN A 471 -28.68 -4.15 15.40
CA ASN A 471 -29.89 -4.28 14.60
C ASN A 471 -29.61 -4.61 13.13
N GLN A 472 -28.56 -4.02 12.58
CA GLN A 472 -28.15 -4.23 11.17
C GLN A 472 -27.31 -5.49 10.97
N ARG A 473 -26.67 -6.03 12.04
CA ARG A 473 -25.91 -7.28 11.99
C ARG A 473 -26.78 -8.54 12.08
N LYS A 474 -28.06 -8.37 12.41
CA LYS A 474 -28.96 -9.49 12.53
C LYS A 474 -29.19 -10.16 11.17
N GLN A 475 -28.90 -11.45 11.07
CA GLN A 475 -29.17 -12.27 9.90
C GLN A 475 -30.36 -13.20 10.15
N LEU A 476 -31.08 -13.53 9.08
CA LEU A 476 -32.03 -14.63 9.07
C LEU A 476 -31.23 -15.92 8.94
N VAL A 477 -31.16 -16.70 10.01
CA VAL A 477 -30.43 -17.99 10.08
C VAL A 477 -31.39 -19.13 9.81
#